data_ea5c49c750e8e5a3783043adc744cd4b
#
_entry.id   ea5c49c750e8e5a3783043adc744cd4b
#
_cell.length_a   1.000
_cell.length_b   1.000
_cell.length_c   1.000
_cell.angle_alpha   90.00
_cell.angle_beta   90.00
_cell.angle_gamma   90.00
#
_symmetry.space_group_name_H-M   'P 1'
#
loop_
_entity.id
_entity.type
_entity.pdbx_description
1 polymer ?
#
loop_
_entity_poly.entity_id
_entity_poly.type
_entity_poly.pdbx_seq_one_letter_code
_entity_poly.pdbx_strand_id
1 'polypeptide(L)'
;MTKSKKPIQPVSGTEVPRYAGPSTFARLPELRDVESCDVAIVGVPFDSGTSYRPGARFGPQSIRQASRHLRTNYHPNYDVEPFKVQQVADAGDITCNPFNIDEAIKQIEVGATDLLNKVGGIISLGGDHTIAVPLLRAANKKNNGPVSLVHFDAHLDTWDTYFGAPYPHGTPFRRAREENLFLDDASMHVGIRGPLYSRDDIKNDESFGFKIIHCDEFQTEGIDKIVERIKNRVGDNALYLSIDIDVLDPAFAPGTGTPEIAGMTTREMVNVLRGLSGLNLISADVVEVAPAYDHAEVTSLAAATIVYELTNLFAKS
;
A
#
# COMPACT_ATOMS: atom_id res chain seq x y z
N MET A 1 -10.23 11.14 -34.40
CA MET A 1 -10.74 10.66 -33.10
C MET A 1 -10.57 9.15 -33.10
N THR A 2 -9.48 8.67 -32.53
CA THR A 2 -9.23 7.24 -32.27
C THR A 2 -10.27 6.78 -31.24
N LYS A 3 -11.11 5.79 -31.59
CA LYS A 3 -12.02 5.16 -30.65
C LYS A 3 -11.16 4.58 -29.51
N SER A 4 -11.29 5.11 -28.30
CA SER A 4 -10.72 4.51 -27.11
C SER A 4 -11.18 3.05 -27.07
N LYS A 5 -10.23 2.10 -27.15
CA LYS A 5 -10.57 0.69 -26.98
C LYS A 5 -11.08 0.50 -25.56
N LYS A 6 -12.11 -0.34 -25.40
CA LYS A 6 -12.64 -0.65 -24.06
C LYS A 6 -11.57 -1.37 -23.24
N PRO A 7 -11.44 -1.07 -21.93
CA PRO A 7 -10.52 -1.78 -21.05
C PRO A 7 -10.73 -3.30 -21.09
N ILE A 8 -9.63 -4.05 -21.06
CA ILE A 8 -9.65 -5.51 -20.94
C ILE A 8 -10.05 -5.86 -19.51
N GLN A 9 -11.08 -6.67 -19.37
CA GLN A 9 -11.67 -6.99 -18.08
C GLN A 9 -10.96 -8.16 -17.41
N PRO A 10 -11.03 -8.27 -16.06
CA PRO A 10 -10.66 -9.48 -15.35
C PRO A 10 -11.44 -10.69 -15.86
N VAL A 11 -10.85 -11.88 -15.76
CA VAL A 11 -11.54 -13.12 -16.10
C VAL A 11 -12.74 -13.34 -15.17
N SER A 12 -13.94 -13.43 -15.77
CA SER A 12 -15.19 -13.56 -15.00
C SER A 12 -15.25 -14.83 -14.18
N GLY A 13 -15.64 -14.73 -12.92
CA GLY A 13 -15.88 -15.86 -12.04
C GLY A 13 -17.14 -16.66 -12.37
N THR A 14 -17.96 -16.17 -13.29
CA THR A 14 -19.14 -16.87 -13.82
C THR A 14 -18.88 -17.66 -15.10
N GLU A 15 -17.73 -17.39 -15.75
CA GLU A 15 -17.30 -18.07 -16.98
C GLU A 15 -16.18 -19.09 -16.69
N VAL A 16 -15.22 -18.70 -15.86
CA VAL A 16 -14.12 -19.57 -15.42
C VAL A 16 -14.13 -19.69 -13.90
N PRO A 17 -14.15 -20.90 -13.32
CA PRO A 17 -14.13 -21.08 -11.88
C PRO A 17 -12.98 -20.32 -11.22
N ARG A 18 -13.23 -19.72 -10.00
CA ARG A 18 -12.22 -18.89 -9.33
C ARG A 18 -10.93 -19.61 -8.95
N TYR A 19 -10.96 -20.93 -8.81
CA TYR A 19 -9.76 -21.74 -8.55
C TYR A 19 -8.92 -22.01 -9.82
N ALA A 20 -9.38 -21.56 -11.00
CA ALA A 20 -8.70 -21.72 -12.29
C ALA A 20 -8.42 -20.36 -12.96
N GLY A 21 -7.70 -20.38 -14.06
CA GLY A 21 -7.33 -19.17 -14.83
C GLY A 21 -6.05 -18.51 -14.34
N PRO A 22 -5.77 -17.25 -14.74
CA PRO A 22 -4.52 -16.57 -14.44
C PRO A 22 -4.30 -16.37 -12.95
N SER A 23 -3.03 -16.35 -12.53
CA SER A 23 -2.62 -16.12 -11.13
C SER A 23 -2.32 -14.65 -10.83
N THR A 24 -2.77 -13.74 -11.68
CA THR A 24 -2.68 -12.30 -11.50
C THR A 24 -3.67 -11.82 -10.43
N PHE A 25 -3.44 -10.62 -9.88
CA PHE A 25 -4.38 -10.01 -8.94
C PHE A 25 -5.78 -9.92 -9.56
N ALA A 26 -6.80 -10.35 -8.83
CA ALA A 26 -8.19 -10.37 -9.28
C ALA A 26 -8.41 -11.02 -10.67
N ARG A 27 -7.46 -11.79 -11.17
CA ARG A 27 -7.41 -12.37 -12.51
C ARG A 27 -7.43 -11.33 -13.63
N LEU A 28 -6.78 -10.19 -13.38
CA LEU A 28 -6.55 -9.11 -14.32
C LEU A 28 -5.69 -9.57 -15.52
N PRO A 29 -5.75 -8.89 -16.67
CA PRO A 29 -4.77 -9.07 -17.73
C PRO A 29 -3.36 -8.75 -17.21
N GLU A 30 -2.34 -9.37 -17.80
CA GLU A 30 -0.96 -8.96 -17.57
C GLU A 30 -0.68 -7.62 -18.29
N LEU A 31 0.25 -6.82 -17.75
CA LEU A 31 0.59 -5.52 -18.34
C LEU A 31 1.02 -5.61 -19.81
N ARG A 32 1.67 -6.72 -20.19
CA ARG A 32 2.08 -6.97 -21.58
C ARG A 32 0.93 -7.22 -22.56
N ASP A 33 -0.27 -7.53 -22.06
CA ASP A 33 -1.45 -7.86 -22.86
C ASP A 33 -2.35 -6.64 -23.11
N VAL A 34 -2.01 -5.47 -22.55
CA VAL A 34 -2.75 -4.22 -22.70
C VAL A 34 -1.94 -3.16 -23.47
N GLU A 35 -2.60 -2.32 -24.24
CA GLU A 35 -1.95 -1.26 -25.05
C GLU A 35 -1.60 -0.03 -24.19
N SER A 36 -2.40 0.27 -23.19
CA SER A 36 -2.21 1.34 -22.21
C SER A 36 -2.70 0.85 -20.86
N CYS A 37 -2.21 1.44 -19.79
CA CYS A 37 -2.58 1.06 -18.45
C CYS A 37 -2.69 2.32 -17.58
N ASP A 38 -3.85 2.49 -16.92
CA ASP A 38 -4.05 3.60 -16.00
C ASP A 38 -3.44 3.26 -14.64
N VAL A 39 -3.65 2.03 -14.15
CA VAL A 39 -3.11 1.56 -12.86
C VAL A 39 -2.50 0.18 -13.03
N ALA A 40 -1.24 0.02 -12.65
CA ALA A 40 -0.58 -1.27 -12.58
C ALA A 40 -0.50 -1.79 -11.14
N ILE A 41 -0.83 -3.08 -10.95
CA ILE A 41 -0.57 -3.79 -9.71
C ILE A 41 0.76 -4.52 -9.87
N VAL A 42 1.70 -4.32 -8.93
CA VAL A 42 3.05 -4.88 -9.03
C VAL A 42 3.49 -5.48 -7.71
N GLY A 43 4.07 -6.67 -7.72
CA GLY A 43 4.67 -7.27 -6.52
C GLY A 43 6.10 -6.77 -6.29
N VAL A 44 6.48 -6.64 -5.02
CA VAL A 44 7.85 -6.34 -4.58
C VAL A 44 8.25 -7.36 -3.51
N PRO A 45 8.64 -8.59 -3.89
CA PRO A 45 8.88 -9.71 -2.97
C PRO A 45 10.24 -9.59 -2.26
N PHE A 46 10.34 -8.69 -1.29
CA PHE A 46 11.54 -8.41 -0.50
C PHE A 46 11.21 -8.37 1.00
N ASP A 47 12.06 -8.97 1.87
CA ASP A 47 11.89 -8.92 3.34
C ASP A 47 13.20 -9.04 4.10
N SER A 48 14.31 -8.60 3.50
CA SER A 48 15.62 -8.64 4.18
C SER A 48 15.83 -7.47 5.14
N GLY A 49 14.87 -6.56 5.26
CA GLY A 49 14.83 -5.51 6.28
C GLY A 49 14.05 -5.88 7.54
N THR A 50 13.44 -7.06 7.58
CA THR A 50 12.59 -7.52 8.71
C THR A 50 13.41 -7.78 9.96
N SER A 51 12.96 -7.23 11.09
CA SER A 51 13.66 -7.33 12.37
C SER A 51 13.25 -8.54 13.24
N TYR A 52 12.05 -9.14 12.98
CA TYR A 52 11.53 -10.21 13.82
C TYR A 52 11.02 -11.41 13.02
N ARG A 53 9.80 -11.39 12.48
CA ARG A 53 9.19 -12.52 11.75
C ARG A 53 9.34 -12.34 10.25
N PRO A 54 10.28 -13.02 9.56
CA PRO A 54 10.42 -12.91 8.12
C PRO A 54 9.29 -13.65 7.41
N GLY A 55 9.08 -13.36 6.13
CA GLY A 55 8.11 -14.05 5.28
C GLY A 55 7.28 -13.11 4.41
N ALA A 56 7.41 -11.79 4.58
CA ALA A 56 6.69 -10.81 3.79
C ALA A 56 7.03 -10.88 2.28
N ARG A 57 8.19 -11.43 1.89
CA ARG A 57 8.53 -11.71 0.49
C ARG A 57 7.51 -12.61 -0.24
N PHE A 58 6.72 -13.38 0.51
CA PHE A 58 5.65 -14.22 -0.03
C PHE A 58 4.28 -13.50 -0.06
N GLY A 59 4.21 -12.28 0.46
CA GLY A 59 3.01 -11.45 0.48
C GLY A 59 2.39 -11.23 -0.90
N PRO A 60 3.14 -10.80 -1.93
CA PRO A 60 2.58 -10.56 -3.25
C PRO A 60 1.83 -11.75 -3.84
N GLN A 61 2.40 -12.95 -3.70
CA GLN A 61 1.78 -14.18 -4.20
C GLN A 61 0.50 -14.51 -3.41
N SER A 62 0.52 -14.39 -2.08
CA SER A 62 -0.64 -14.72 -1.24
C SER A 62 -1.80 -13.73 -1.45
N ILE A 63 -1.50 -12.43 -1.61
CA ILE A 63 -2.49 -11.39 -1.92
C ILE A 63 -3.15 -11.67 -3.28
N ARG A 64 -2.38 -12.02 -4.32
CA ARG A 64 -2.92 -12.42 -5.62
C ARG A 64 -3.82 -13.65 -5.51
N GLN A 65 -3.41 -14.65 -4.74
CA GLN A 65 -4.22 -15.84 -4.52
C GLN A 65 -5.54 -15.50 -3.80
N ALA A 66 -5.49 -14.72 -2.74
CA ALA A 66 -6.67 -14.29 -1.99
C ALA A 66 -7.59 -13.40 -2.84
N SER A 67 -7.05 -12.58 -3.74
CA SER A 67 -7.82 -11.68 -4.61
C SER A 67 -8.81 -12.41 -5.54
N ARG A 68 -8.63 -13.71 -5.77
CA ARG A 68 -9.53 -14.54 -6.59
C ARG A 68 -10.95 -14.64 -5.99
N HIS A 69 -11.11 -14.35 -4.70
CA HIS A 69 -12.43 -14.29 -4.05
C HIS A 69 -13.23 -13.04 -4.42
N LEU A 70 -12.58 -11.98 -4.87
CA LEU A 70 -13.22 -10.71 -5.19
C LEU A 70 -14.24 -10.84 -6.32
N ARG A 71 -15.34 -10.09 -6.17
CA ARG A 71 -16.32 -9.83 -7.23
C ARG A 71 -16.03 -8.44 -7.77
N THR A 72 -15.39 -8.38 -8.93
CA THR A 72 -14.70 -7.17 -9.39
C THR A 72 -15.51 -6.28 -10.33
N ASN A 73 -16.74 -6.70 -10.69
CA ASN A 73 -17.49 -6.05 -11.75
C ASN A 73 -18.10 -4.69 -11.35
N TYR A 74 -18.68 -4.62 -10.15
CA TYR A 74 -19.37 -3.42 -9.67
C TYR A 74 -19.17 -3.24 -8.18
N HIS A 75 -18.81 -2.03 -7.77
CA HIS A 75 -18.64 -1.69 -6.35
C HIS A 75 -19.76 -0.77 -5.88
N PRO A 76 -20.72 -1.25 -5.05
CA PRO A 76 -21.92 -0.51 -4.71
C PRO A 76 -21.67 0.76 -3.88
N ASN A 77 -20.63 0.80 -3.05
CA ASN A 77 -20.33 1.98 -2.23
C ASN A 77 -19.73 3.14 -3.04
N TYR A 78 -19.03 2.85 -4.13
CA TYR A 78 -18.50 3.87 -5.05
C TYR A 78 -19.44 4.12 -6.24
N ASP A 79 -20.44 3.28 -6.45
CA ASP A 79 -21.28 3.28 -7.64
C ASP A 79 -20.45 3.28 -8.91
N VAL A 80 -19.50 2.33 -9.01
CA VAL A 80 -18.55 2.24 -10.13
C VAL A 80 -18.29 0.80 -10.55
N GLU A 81 -17.97 0.64 -11.82
CA GLU A 81 -17.39 -0.58 -12.40
C GLU A 81 -15.89 -0.29 -12.67
N PRO A 82 -14.98 -0.48 -11.68
CA PRO A 82 -13.64 0.08 -11.72
C PRO A 82 -12.83 -0.36 -12.95
N PHE A 83 -12.97 -1.59 -13.38
CA PHE A 83 -12.26 -2.12 -14.55
C PHE A 83 -12.91 -1.79 -15.90
N LYS A 84 -14.06 -1.12 -15.90
CA LYS A 84 -14.66 -0.58 -17.13
C LYS A 84 -14.31 0.88 -17.39
N VAL A 85 -14.04 1.64 -16.30
CA VAL A 85 -13.75 3.07 -16.40
C VAL A 85 -12.27 3.36 -16.55
N GLN A 86 -11.41 2.40 -16.15
CA GLN A 86 -9.95 2.49 -16.25
C GLN A 86 -9.34 1.13 -16.64
N GLN A 87 -8.20 1.13 -17.32
CA GLN A 87 -7.44 -0.08 -17.58
C GLN A 87 -6.53 -0.39 -16.39
N VAL A 88 -6.79 -1.48 -15.70
CA VAL A 88 -5.92 -2.02 -14.67
C VAL A 88 -5.26 -3.30 -15.18
N ALA A 89 -3.98 -3.50 -14.86
CA ALA A 89 -3.24 -4.69 -15.26
C ALA A 89 -2.30 -5.14 -14.13
N ASP A 90 -1.98 -6.42 -14.09
CA ASP A 90 -0.94 -6.96 -13.20
C ASP A 90 0.41 -6.92 -13.93
N ALA A 91 1.39 -6.24 -13.36
CA ALA A 91 2.72 -6.07 -13.93
C ALA A 91 3.71 -7.17 -13.53
N GLY A 92 3.26 -8.20 -12.82
CA GLY A 92 4.15 -9.22 -12.24
C GLY A 92 4.92 -8.67 -11.05
N ASP A 93 6.19 -9.05 -10.91
CA ASP A 93 7.02 -8.68 -9.76
C ASP A 93 8.27 -7.90 -10.20
N ILE A 94 8.64 -6.90 -9.42
CA ILE A 94 9.96 -6.28 -9.48
C ILE A 94 10.93 -7.19 -8.73
N THR A 95 11.86 -7.77 -9.46
CA THR A 95 12.89 -8.65 -8.88
C THR A 95 14.05 -7.85 -8.32
N CYS A 96 14.55 -8.22 -7.14
CA CYS A 96 15.68 -7.58 -6.51
C CYS A 96 16.57 -8.59 -5.78
N ASN A 97 17.82 -8.19 -5.46
CA ASN A 97 18.79 -9.04 -4.77
C ASN A 97 18.38 -9.23 -3.30
N PRO A 98 18.01 -10.45 -2.86
CA PRO A 98 17.57 -10.68 -1.47
C PRO A 98 18.72 -10.67 -0.45
N PHE A 99 19.96 -10.62 -0.87
CA PHE A 99 21.15 -10.69 -0.01
C PHE A 99 21.88 -9.35 0.15
N ASN A 100 21.47 -8.32 -0.59
CA ASN A 100 22.07 -6.99 -0.53
C ASN A 100 20.96 -5.93 -0.55
N ILE A 101 20.69 -5.33 0.61
CA ILE A 101 19.60 -4.37 0.79
C ILE A 101 19.83 -3.09 -0.03
N ASP A 102 21.05 -2.59 -0.12
CA ASP A 102 21.37 -1.36 -0.88
C ASP A 102 21.17 -1.58 -2.40
N GLU A 103 21.52 -2.77 -2.88
CA GLU A 103 21.27 -3.17 -4.26
C GLU A 103 19.78 -3.38 -4.52
N ALA A 104 19.08 -4.05 -3.61
CA ALA A 104 17.64 -4.28 -3.69
C ALA A 104 16.87 -2.95 -3.78
N ILE A 105 17.18 -1.98 -2.92
CA ILE A 105 16.56 -0.64 -2.94
C ILE A 105 16.74 0.02 -4.32
N LYS A 106 17.95 -0.02 -4.91
CA LYS A 106 18.21 0.54 -6.24
C LYS A 106 17.42 -0.19 -7.33
N GLN A 107 17.35 -1.52 -7.28
CA GLN A 107 16.64 -2.32 -8.27
C GLN A 107 15.13 -2.08 -8.18
N ILE A 108 14.56 -1.96 -6.97
CA ILE A 108 13.14 -1.63 -6.77
C ILE A 108 12.85 -0.22 -7.29
N GLU A 109 13.70 0.77 -6.98
CA GLU A 109 13.54 2.15 -7.47
C GLU A 109 13.53 2.21 -8.99
N VAL A 110 14.48 1.52 -9.66
CA VAL A 110 14.54 1.46 -11.12
C VAL A 110 13.28 0.81 -11.69
N GLY A 111 12.91 -0.36 -11.18
CA GLY A 111 11.72 -1.09 -11.66
C GLY A 111 10.43 -0.29 -11.50
N ALA A 112 10.23 0.35 -10.34
CA ALA A 112 9.07 1.19 -10.07
C ALA A 112 9.06 2.47 -10.93
N THR A 113 10.22 3.11 -11.14
CA THR A 113 10.35 4.29 -12.02
C THR A 113 10.02 3.92 -13.46
N ASP A 114 10.58 2.82 -13.97
CA ASP A 114 10.32 2.35 -15.34
C ASP A 114 8.84 2.01 -15.55
N LEU A 115 8.19 1.48 -14.52
CA LEU A 115 6.77 1.18 -14.56
C LEU A 115 5.93 2.47 -14.56
N LEU A 116 6.19 3.41 -13.63
CA LEU A 116 5.49 4.69 -13.54
C LEU A 116 5.66 5.58 -14.78
N ASN A 117 6.74 5.41 -15.54
CA ASN A 117 6.90 6.08 -16.84
C ASN A 117 5.94 5.56 -17.92
N LYS A 118 5.33 4.38 -17.71
CA LYS A 118 4.44 3.72 -18.69
C LYS A 118 2.98 3.72 -18.29
N VAL A 119 2.67 3.93 -16.99
CA VAL A 119 1.33 3.85 -16.44
C VAL A 119 0.96 5.13 -15.68
N GLY A 120 -0.34 5.32 -15.42
CA GLY A 120 -0.84 6.47 -14.64
C GLY A 120 -0.44 6.40 -13.17
N GLY A 121 -0.58 5.23 -12.53
CA GLY A 121 -0.21 4.99 -11.14
C GLY A 121 0.11 3.52 -10.87
N ILE A 122 0.66 3.23 -9.68
CA ILE A 122 0.95 1.85 -9.25
C ILE A 122 0.34 1.56 -7.87
N ILE A 123 -0.06 0.31 -7.67
CA ILE A 123 -0.34 -0.27 -6.35
C ILE A 123 0.65 -1.41 -6.16
N SER A 124 1.55 -1.27 -5.19
CA SER A 124 2.58 -2.25 -4.90
C SER A 124 2.11 -3.24 -3.85
N LEU A 125 2.27 -4.53 -4.14
CA LEU A 125 2.05 -5.62 -3.18
C LEU A 125 3.40 -5.90 -2.53
N GLY A 126 3.53 -5.55 -1.25
CA GLY A 126 4.82 -5.59 -0.58
C GLY A 126 5.23 -6.93 -0.08
N GLY A 127 6.43 -6.93 0.12
CA GLY A 127 7.37 -7.39 1.06
C GLY A 127 7.30 -6.62 2.39
N ASP A 128 8.44 -6.45 3.00
CA ASP A 128 8.57 -5.64 4.21
C ASP A 128 8.53 -4.12 3.92
N HIS A 129 8.37 -3.29 4.95
CA HIS A 129 8.17 -1.85 4.80
C HIS A 129 9.41 -1.09 4.26
N THR A 130 10.60 -1.72 4.22
CA THR A 130 11.80 -1.14 3.57
C THR A 130 11.52 -0.69 2.14
N ILE A 131 10.63 -1.38 1.43
CA ILE A 131 10.31 -1.08 0.02
C ILE A 131 9.67 0.29 -0.19
N ALA A 132 9.11 0.91 0.85
CA ALA A 132 8.48 2.23 0.74
C ALA A 132 9.47 3.31 0.30
N VAL A 133 10.74 3.25 0.72
CA VAL A 133 11.78 4.24 0.31
C VAL A 133 11.95 4.29 -1.22
N PRO A 134 12.31 3.18 -1.90
CA PRO A 134 12.49 3.20 -3.35
C PRO A 134 11.18 3.48 -4.12
N LEU A 135 10.02 3.08 -3.58
CA LEU A 135 8.73 3.38 -4.19
C LEU A 135 8.38 4.88 -4.07
N LEU A 136 8.66 5.51 -2.93
CA LEU A 136 8.51 6.96 -2.75
C LEU A 136 9.46 7.75 -3.65
N ARG A 137 10.72 7.30 -3.85
CA ARG A 137 11.64 7.91 -4.82
C ARG A 137 11.06 7.87 -6.23
N ALA A 138 10.46 6.76 -6.63
CA ALA A 138 9.82 6.62 -7.95
C ALA A 138 8.57 7.52 -8.06
N ALA A 139 7.72 7.59 -7.02
CA ALA A 139 6.55 8.46 -6.97
C ALA A 139 6.96 9.96 -7.02
N ASN A 140 8.00 10.34 -6.28
CA ASN A 140 8.56 11.69 -6.30
C ASN A 140 9.05 12.10 -7.70
N LYS A 141 9.74 11.20 -8.42
CA LYS A 141 10.14 11.43 -9.82
C LYS A 141 8.91 11.59 -10.73
N LYS A 142 7.90 10.76 -10.57
CA LYS A 142 6.64 10.84 -11.34
C LYS A 142 5.92 12.18 -11.11
N ASN A 143 5.89 12.65 -9.87
CA ASN A 143 5.24 13.90 -9.47
C ASN A 143 6.08 15.15 -9.79
N ASN A 144 7.37 14.99 -10.14
CA ASN A 144 8.35 16.08 -10.25
C ASN A 144 8.52 16.86 -8.93
N GLY A 145 8.44 16.20 -7.80
CA GLY A 145 8.58 16.79 -6.46
C GLY A 145 7.95 15.92 -5.36
N PRO A 146 8.05 16.37 -4.10
CA PRO A 146 7.53 15.62 -2.96
C PRO A 146 6.02 15.43 -3.04
N VAL A 147 5.55 14.34 -2.42
CA VAL A 147 4.14 13.96 -2.38
C VAL A 147 3.60 14.08 -0.95
N SER A 148 2.28 14.16 -0.78
CA SER A 148 1.69 13.88 0.53
C SER A 148 1.83 12.40 0.83
N LEU A 149 2.20 12.06 2.06
CA LEU A 149 2.30 10.70 2.54
C LEU A 149 1.26 10.47 3.63
N VAL A 150 0.34 9.53 3.41
CA VAL A 150 -0.51 9.00 4.47
C VAL A 150 -0.11 7.55 4.73
N HIS A 151 0.42 7.33 5.92
CA HIS A 151 0.98 6.07 6.37
C HIS A 151 0.05 5.44 7.41
N PHE A 152 -0.53 4.29 7.08
CA PHE A 152 -1.34 3.47 7.98
C PHE A 152 -0.49 2.37 8.56
N ASP A 153 -0.32 2.35 9.89
CA ASP A 153 0.59 1.45 10.58
C ASP A 153 0.31 1.44 12.10
N ALA A 154 0.72 0.39 12.77
CA ALA A 154 0.85 0.39 14.23
C ALA A 154 2.08 1.19 14.68
N HIS A 155 3.12 1.28 13.85
CA HIS A 155 4.45 1.80 14.12
C HIS A 155 4.71 3.14 13.43
N LEU A 156 5.73 3.86 13.87
CA LEU A 156 6.13 5.14 13.26
C LEU A 156 6.99 4.96 11.99
N ASP A 157 7.85 3.95 12.01
CA ASP A 157 8.81 3.62 10.95
C ASP A 157 9.74 4.79 10.56
N THR A 158 10.03 5.62 11.56
CA THR A 158 10.90 6.80 11.49
C THR A 158 12.16 6.67 12.36
N TRP A 159 12.44 5.45 12.87
CA TRP A 159 13.68 5.22 13.61
C TRP A 159 14.91 5.35 12.72
N ASP A 160 16.04 5.68 13.33
CA ASP A 160 17.25 5.98 12.56
C ASP A 160 17.95 4.71 12.07
N THR A 161 18.24 3.79 12.97
CA THR A 161 18.94 2.54 12.63
C THR A 161 18.51 1.39 13.54
N TYR A 162 18.64 0.16 13.03
CA TYR A 162 18.62 -1.06 13.82
C TYR A 162 19.95 -1.77 13.64
N PHE A 163 20.63 -2.07 14.77
CA PHE A 163 21.96 -2.71 14.75
C PHE A 163 22.98 -1.99 13.86
N GLY A 164 22.84 -0.67 13.70
CA GLY A 164 23.67 0.16 12.83
C GLY A 164 23.31 0.11 11.33
N ALA A 165 22.27 -0.65 10.95
CA ALA A 165 21.79 -0.68 9.58
C ALA A 165 20.76 0.44 9.33
N PRO A 166 20.84 1.18 8.20
CA PRO A 166 19.98 2.35 7.93
C PRO A 166 18.64 2.01 7.26
N TYR A 167 18.47 0.80 6.74
CA TYR A 167 17.32 0.41 5.90
C TYR A 167 16.46 -0.77 6.39
N PRO A 168 16.42 -1.14 7.68
CA PRO A 168 15.40 -2.06 8.17
C PRO A 168 13.99 -1.48 8.03
N HIS A 169 12.98 -2.36 8.13
CA HIS A 169 11.57 -2.02 7.90
C HIS A 169 11.01 -0.94 8.83
N GLY A 170 11.61 -0.69 10.00
CA GLY A 170 11.22 0.39 10.93
C GLY A 170 11.87 1.75 10.64
N THR A 171 12.50 1.96 9.47
CA THR A 171 13.27 3.18 9.19
C THR A 171 12.90 3.89 7.88
N PRO A 172 11.97 3.40 7.03
CA PRO A 172 11.78 3.93 5.69
C PRO A 172 11.40 5.40 5.67
N PHE A 173 10.54 5.85 6.58
CA PHE A 173 10.10 7.24 6.56
C PHE A 173 11.11 8.21 7.17
N ARG A 174 12.07 7.73 7.95
CA ARG A 174 13.26 8.50 8.31
C ARG A 174 14.12 8.77 7.06
N ARG A 175 14.39 7.74 6.26
CA ARG A 175 15.14 7.88 5.00
C ARG A 175 14.39 8.79 4.02
N ALA A 176 13.08 8.58 3.89
CA ALA A 176 12.24 9.43 3.03
C ALA A 176 12.26 10.91 3.47
N ARG A 177 12.28 11.19 4.78
CA ARG A 177 12.41 12.55 5.31
C ARG A 177 13.77 13.18 4.98
N GLU A 178 14.83 12.45 5.17
CA GLU A 178 16.19 12.91 4.87
C GLU A 178 16.39 13.25 3.38
N GLU A 179 15.66 12.58 2.51
CA GLU A 179 15.67 12.78 1.06
C GLU A 179 14.61 13.79 0.57
N ASN A 180 13.79 14.36 1.47
CA ASN A 180 12.68 15.25 1.14
C ASN A 180 11.69 14.65 0.13
N LEU A 181 11.30 13.38 0.32
CA LEU A 181 10.40 12.67 -0.59
C LEU A 181 8.92 12.98 -0.33
N PHE A 182 8.59 13.52 0.83
CA PHE A 182 7.21 13.89 1.18
C PHE A 182 7.11 15.32 1.72
N LEU A 183 5.90 15.86 1.71
CA LEU A 183 5.56 17.20 2.18
C LEU A 183 5.35 17.18 3.70
N ASP A 184 6.12 17.97 4.44
CA ASP A 184 6.09 18.06 5.91
C ASP A 184 4.73 18.51 6.45
N ASP A 185 4.06 19.41 5.74
CA ASP A 185 2.78 20.01 6.15
C ASP A 185 1.55 19.28 5.60
N ALA A 186 1.74 18.22 4.80
CA ALA A 186 0.68 17.47 4.16
C ALA A 186 0.78 15.95 4.38
N SER A 187 1.64 15.50 5.32
CA SER A 187 1.84 14.07 5.60
C SER A 187 1.43 13.70 7.01
N MET A 188 1.09 12.42 7.23
CA MET A 188 0.63 11.93 8.53
C MET A 188 0.73 10.42 8.68
N HIS A 189 0.77 9.99 9.95
CA HIS A 189 0.60 8.60 10.39
C HIS A 189 -0.81 8.36 10.91
N VAL A 190 -1.35 7.19 10.67
CA VAL A 190 -2.72 6.78 11.06
C VAL A 190 -2.71 5.38 11.64
N GLY A 191 -3.19 5.22 12.86
CA GLY A 191 -3.32 3.91 13.51
C GLY A 191 -2.22 3.61 14.54
N ILE A 192 -1.32 4.56 14.77
CA ILE A 192 -0.18 4.41 15.67
C ILE A 192 -0.63 3.96 17.07
N ARG A 193 0.02 2.94 17.58
CA ARG A 193 -0.23 2.36 18.90
C ARG A 193 0.97 1.56 19.40
N GLY A 194 0.82 0.93 20.56
CA GLY A 194 1.90 0.15 21.17
C GLY A 194 2.98 0.99 21.85
N PRO A 195 3.91 0.34 22.51
CA PRO A 195 5.02 0.99 23.21
C PRO A 195 6.08 1.50 22.23
N LEU A 196 6.75 2.58 22.60
CA LEU A 196 7.83 3.19 21.84
C LEU A 196 9.17 2.96 22.56
N TYR A 197 10.28 3.13 21.85
CA TYR A 197 11.61 3.01 22.44
C TYR A 197 11.97 4.21 23.33
N SER A 198 11.43 5.40 23.03
CA SER A 198 11.73 6.64 23.73
C SER A 198 10.48 7.54 23.87
N ARG A 199 10.48 8.37 24.92
CA ARG A 199 9.49 9.46 25.07
C ARG A 199 9.59 10.51 23.96
N ASP A 200 10.74 10.59 23.33
CA ASP A 200 11.01 11.60 22.30
C ASP A 200 10.64 11.12 20.90
N ASP A 201 10.26 9.85 20.69
CA ASP A 201 9.94 9.31 19.39
C ASP A 201 8.79 10.08 18.71
N ILE A 202 7.69 10.34 19.44
CA ILE A 202 6.56 11.15 18.94
C ILE A 202 6.98 12.58 18.58
N LYS A 203 7.79 13.22 19.44
CA LYS A 203 8.25 14.61 19.19
C LYS A 203 9.20 14.69 18.00
N ASN A 204 10.07 13.67 17.86
CA ASN A 204 10.95 13.57 16.70
C ASN A 204 10.15 13.43 15.44
N ASP A 205 9.12 12.59 15.44
CA ASP A 205 8.23 12.34 14.35
C ASP A 205 7.43 13.59 13.94
N GLU A 206 6.86 14.30 14.92
CA GLU A 206 6.23 15.60 14.71
C GLU A 206 7.22 16.63 14.13
N SER A 207 8.50 16.60 14.54
CA SER A 207 9.55 17.47 14.00
C SER A 207 9.90 17.17 12.53
N PHE A 208 9.61 15.96 12.06
CA PHE A 208 9.72 15.58 10.64
C PHE A 208 8.52 16.06 9.82
N GLY A 209 7.52 16.65 10.48
CA GLY A 209 6.34 17.21 9.83
C GLY A 209 5.11 16.32 9.88
N PHE A 210 5.19 15.12 10.43
CA PHE A 210 4.04 14.24 10.54
C PHE A 210 3.00 14.73 11.55
N LYS A 211 1.73 14.56 11.23
CA LYS A 211 0.64 14.52 12.19
C LYS A 211 0.31 13.06 12.47
N ILE A 212 -0.08 12.78 13.69
CA ILE A 212 -0.38 11.41 14.13
C ILE A 212 -1.87 11.31 14.49
N ILE A 213 -2.51 10.26 14.00
CA ILE A 213 -3.81 9.79 14.46
C ILE A 213 -3.56 8.46 15.16
N HIS A 214 -3.76 8.44 16.49
CA HIS A 214 -3.63 7.22 17.27
C HIS A 214 -4.83 6.29 17.03
N CYS A 215 -4.62 4.99 17.20
CA CYS A 215 -5.66 4.00 16.92
C CYS A 215 -6.92 4.16 17.80
N ASP A 216 -6.77 4.59 19.05
CA ASP A 216 -7.88 4.83 19.99
C ASP A 216 -8.76 6.04 19.59
N GLU A 217 -8.24 6.96 18.76
CA GLU A 217 -9.02 8.07 18.24
C GLU A 217 -10.17 7.61 17.31
N PHE A 218 -10.05 6.44 16.68
CA PHE A 218 -11.14 5.86 15.88
C PHE A 218 -12.39 5.60 16.71
N GLN A 219 -12.24 5.16 17.95
CA GLN A 219 -13.34 4.94 18.87
C GLN A 219 -13.93 6.26 19.38
N THR A 220 -13.10 7.26 19.66
CA THR A 220 -13.49 8.51 20.30
C THR A 220 -14.03 9.56 19.34
N GLU A 221 -13.46 9.64 18.13
CA GLU A 221 -13.83 10.66 17.14
C GLU A 221 -14.76 10.11 16.04
N GLY A 222 -14.66 8.84 15.73
CA GLY A 222 -15.38 8.19 14.63
C GLY A 222 -14.75 8.39 13.25
N ILE A 223 -15.09 7.50 12.32
CA ILE A 223 -14.46 7.39 11.01
C ILE A 223 -14.59 8.67 10.18
N ASP A 224 -15.76 9.31 10.16
CA ASP A 224 -16.00 10.49 9.33
C ASP A 224 -15.06 11.64 9.68
N LYS A 225 -14.81 11.86 10.99
CA LYS A 225 -13.91 12.89 11.45
C LYS A 225 -12.44 12.57 11.18
N ILE A 226 -12.05 11.29 11.31
CA ILE A 226 -10.72 10.81 10.91
C ILE A 226 -10.50 11.07 9.42
N VAL A 227 -11.44 10.71 8.57
CA VAL A 227 -11.40 10.96 7.12
C VAL A 227 -11.28 12.44 6.82
N GLU A 228 -12.06 13.29 7.49
CA GLU A 228 -11.98 14.75 7.33
C GLU A 228 -10.58 15.28 7.68
N ARG A 229 -10.00 14.83 8.79
CA ARG A 229 -8.62 15.20 9.20
C ARG A 229 -7.59 14.80 8.15
N ILE A 230 -7.70 13.60 7.59
CA ILE A 230 -6.80 13.13 6.53
C ILE A 230 -6.97 13.99 5.28
N LYS A 231 -8.20 14.20 4.81
CA LYS A 231 -8.47 15.01 3.60
C LYS A 231 -7.99 16.44 3.75
N ASN A 232 -8.25 17.07 4.90
CA ASN A 232 -7.79 18.43 5.18
C ASN A 232 -6.26 18.52 5.24
N ARG A 233 -5.59 17.46 5.71
CA ARG A 233 -4.12 17.43 5.80
C ARG A 233 -3.48 17.25 4.43
N VAL A 234 -4.03 16.38 3.59
CA VAL A 234 -3.53 16.11 2.23
C VAL A 234 -3.84 17.25 1.27
N GLY A 235 -5.05 17.82 1.35
CA GLY A 235 -5.52 18.84 0.42
C GLY A 235 -5.54 18.35 -1.03
N ASP A 236 -5.09 19.19 -1.96
CA ASP A 236 -5.04 18.90 -3.41
C ASP A 236 -3.69 18.29 -3.84
N ASN A 237 -2.80 17.97 -2.90
CA ASN A 237 -1.49 17.44 -3.23
C ASN A 237 -1.58 16.02 -3.82
N ALA A 238 -0.59 15.65 -4.62
CA ALA A 238 -0.41 14.27 -5.05
C ALA A 238 -0.17 13.37 -3.84
N LEU A 239 -0.94 12.29 -3.73
CA LEU A 239 -0.98 11.42 -2.57
C LEU A 239 -0.27 10.10 -2.82
N TYR A 240 0.58 9.70 -1.89
CA TYR A 240 1.09 8.34 -1.71
C TYR A 240 0.43 7.73 -0.46
N LEU A 241 -0.21 6.57 -0.61
CA LEU A 241 -0.73 5.78 0.52
C LEU A 241 0.19 4.60 0.80
N SER A 242 0.76 4.55 2.01
CA SER A 242 1.49 3.38 2.48
C SER A 242 0.65 2.68 3.55
N ILE A 243 0.41 1.39 3.37
CA ILE A 243 -0.46 0.62 4.26
C ILE A 243 0.29 -0.61 4.75
N ASP A 244 0.80 -0.53 5.99
CA ASP A 244 1.22 -1.71 6.72
C ASP A 244 0.00 -2.50 7.16
N ILE A 245 -0.02 -3.80 6.90
CA ILE A 245 -1.17 -4.63 7.25
C ILE A 245 -1.35 -4.76 8.76
N ASP A 246 -0.31 -4.49 9.54
CA ASP A 246 -0.35 -4.54 11.00
C ASP A 246 -1.05 -3.34 11.65
N VAL A 247 -1.46 -2.32 10.85
CA VAL A 247 -2.43 -1.32 11.29
C VAL A 247 -3.73 -1.99 11.76
N LEU A 248 -4.05 -3.13 11.17
CA LEU A 248 -5.19 -3.96 11.60
C LEU A 248 -4.85 -4.72 12.90
N ASP A 249 -5.87 -4.94 13.72
CA ASP A 249 -5.73 -5.80 14.90
C ASP A 249 -5.38 -7.24 14.47
N PRO A 250 -4.50 -7.95 15.21
CA PRO A 250 -4.16 -9.34 14.92
C PRO A 250 -5.35 -10.32 14.88
N ALA A 251 -6.51 -9.94 15.42
CA ALA A 251 -7.74 -10.71 15.25
C ALA A 251 -8.23 -10.71 13.78
N PHE A 252 -7.84 -9.72 12.97
CA PHE A 252 -8.19 -9.57 11.56
C PHE A 252 -7.00 -9.77 10.62
N ALA A 253 -5.78 -9.53 11.10
CA ALA A 253 -4.56 -9.68 10.31
C ALA A 253 -3.41 -10.29 11.14
N PRO A 254 -3.49 -11.58 11.51
CA PRO A 254 -2.44 -12.25 12.27
C PRO A 254 -1.15 -12.48 11.44
N GLY A 255 -1.25 -12.49 10.11
CA GLY A 255 -0.16 -12.84 9.18
C GLY A 255 0.76 -11.66 8.88
N THR A 256 1.45 -11.14 9.90
CA THR A 256 2.41 -10.05 9.79
C THR A 256 3.64 -10.28 10.67
N GLY A 257 4.69 -9.48 10.43
CA GLY A 257 5.98 -9.59 11.10
C GLY A 257 5.96 -9.09 12.54
N THR A 258 5.35 -7.96 12.79
CA THR A 258 5.36 -7.22 14.06
C THR A 258 3.94 -6.81 14.49
N PRO A 259 3.07 -7.79 14.82
CA PRO A 259 1.67 -7.49 15.16
C PRO A 259 1.56 -6.75 16.50
N GLU A 260 0.72 -5.72 16.54
CA GLU A 260 0.32 -5.00 17.75
C GLU A 260 -1.19 -5.17 18.00
N ILE A 261 -1.58 -5.42 19.26
CA ILE A 261 -2.99 -5.53 19.65
C ILE A 261 -3.69 -4.17 19.71
N ALA A 262 -5.02 -4.16 19.82
CA ALA A 262 -5.86 -2.97 19.85
C ALA A 262 -5.78 -2.15 18.55
N GLY A 263 -5.67 -2.83 17.41
CA GLY A 263 -5.62 -2.26 16.08
C GLY A 263 -6.98 -1.98 15.46
N MET A 264 -6.95 -1.45 14.24
CA MET A 264 -8.16 -1.22 13.45
C MET A 264 -8.85 -2.54 13.09
N THR A 265 -10.16 -2.53 13.02
CA THR A 265 -10.92 -3.59 12.35
C THR A 265 -10.80 -3.42 10.83
N THR A 266 -10.98 -4.51 10.09
CA THR A 266 -11.06 -4.44 8.62
C THR A 266 -12.19 -3.53 8.13
N ARG A 267 -13.29 -3.42 8.88
CA ARG A 267 -14.41 -2.52 8.56
C ARG A 267 -14.02 -1.05 8.70
N GLU A 268 -13.30 -0.68 9.75
CA GLU A 268 -12.79 0.70 9.92
C GLU A 268 -11.84 1.06 8.79
N MET A 269 -10.87 0.19 8.48
CA MET A 269 -9.92 0.41 7.38
C MET A 269 -10.63 0.62 6.05
N VAL A 270 -11.54 -0.25 5.67
CA VAL A 270 -12.31 -0.14 4.43
C VAL A 270 -13.15 1.14 4.39
N ASN A 271 -13.78 1.53 5.50
CA ASN A 271 -14.58 2.75 5.56
C ASN A 271 -13.72 4.01 5.47
N VAL A 272 -12.54 4.03 6.09
CA VAL A 272 -11.59 5.13 5.94
C VAL A 272 -11.17 5.25 4.48
N LEU A 273 -10.71 4.17 3.84
CA LEU A 273 -10.31 4.20 2.43
C LEU A 273 -11.42 4.75 1.53
N ARG A 274 -12.66 4.30 1.71
CA ARG A 274 -13.83 4.82 0.97
C ARG A 274 -14.03 6.31 1.16
N GLY A 275 -13.84 6.80 2.39
CA GLY A 275 -13.90 8.22 2.70
C GLY A 275 -12.84 9.07 2.00
N LEU A 276 -11.68 8.48 1.64
CA LEU A 276 -10.61 9.18 0.92
C LEU A 276 -10.87 9.40 -0.58
N SER A 277 -12.02 8.94 -1.09
CA SER A 277 -12.42 9.19 -2.49
C SER A 277 -12.35 10.67 -2.86
N GLY A 278 -11.77 10.94 -4.04
CA GLY A 278 -11.57 12.28 -4.57
C GLY A 278 -10.22 12.92 -4.23
N LEU A 279 -9.36 12.26 -3.43
CA LEU A 279 -7.96 12.67 -3.29
C LEU A 279 -7.16 12.27 -4.53
N ASN A 280 -6.11 13.03 -4.83
CA ASN A 280 -5.23 12.82 -5.99
C ASN A 280 -4.23 11.68 -5.72
N LEU A 281 -4.71 10.43 -5.67
CA LEU A 281 -3.89 9.24 -5.44
C LEU A 281 -3.04 8.93 -6.67
N ILE A 282 -1.71 8.92 -6.53
CA ILE A 282 -0.78 8.61 -7.62
C ILE A 282 -0.04 7.28 -7.43
N SER A 283 0.12 6.82 -6.20
CA SER A 283 0.77 5.54 -5.89
C SER A 283 0.34 5.05 -4.52
N ALA A 284 0.38 3.72 -4.32
CA ALA A 284 0.15 3.11 -3.03
C ALA A 284 0.96 1.83 -2.88
N ASP A 285 1.19 1.42 -1.63
CA ASP A 285 1.64 0.07 -1.29
C ASP A 285 0.81 -0.57 -0.18
N VAL A 286 0.83 -1.90 -0.15
CA VAL A 286 0.31 -2.72 0.95
C VAL A 286 1.42 -3.68 1.33
N VAL A 287 1.96 -3.55 2.54
CA VAL A 287 3.19 -4.20 2.99
C VAL A 287 2.99 -5.12 4.21
N GLU A 288 4.03 -5.84 4.57
CA GLU A 288 4.17 -6.68 5.77
C GLU A 288 3.23 -7.89 5.83
N VAL A 289 2.58 -8.28 4.74
CA VAL A 289 1.80 -9.52 4.70
C VAL A 289 2.75 -10.71 4.69
N ALA A 290 2.81 -11.43 5.80
CA ALA A 290 3.66 -12.61 6.01
C ALA A 290 2.79 -13.89 6.13
N PRO A 291 2.52 -14.60 5.02
CA PRO A 291 1.54 -15.68 4.97
C PRO A 291 1.84 -16.86 5.89
N ALA A 292 3.10 -17.05 6.29
CA ALA A 292 3.50 -18.12 7.20
C ALA A 292 2.87 -18.00 8.60
N TYR A 293 2.44 -16.79 8.98
CA TYR A 293 1.78 -16.52 10.26
C TYR A 293 0.27 -16.29 10.11
N ASP A 294 -0.25 -16.36 8.87
CA ASP A 294 -1.65 -16.17 8.58
C ASP A 294 -2.48 -17.40 9.00
N HIS A 295 -3.74 -17.18 9.29
CA HIS A 295 -4.70 -18.23 9.61
C HIS A 295 -5.87 -18.18 8.62
N ALA A 296 -6.10 -19.27 7.91
CA ALA A 296 -7.17 -19.37 6.91
C ALA A 296 -7.12 -18.22 5.87
N GLU A 297 -5.94 -17.71 5.56
CA GLU A 297 -5.70 -16.63 4.59
C GLU A 297 -6.41 -15.30 4.93
N VAL A 298 -6.80 -15.09 6.20
CA VAL A 298 -7.60 -13.91 6.59
C VAL A 298 -6.84 -12.60 6.38
N THR A 299 -5.52 -12.58 6.65
CA THR A 299 -4.66 -11.42 6.41
C THR A 299 -4.50 -11.14 4.92
N SER A 300 -4.22 -12.19 4.14
CA SER A 300 -4.09 -12.08 2.68
C SER A 300 -5.40 -11.61 2.03
N LEU A 301 -6.56 -12.03 2.56
CA LEU A 301 -7.88 -11.59 2.11
C LEU A 301 -8.13 -10.13 2.47
N ALA A 302 -7.74 -9.69 3.68
CA ALA A 302 -7.82 -8.29 4.08
C ALA A 302 -6.98 -7.40 3.16
N ALA A 303 -5.72 -7.77 2.90
CA ALA A 303 -4.83 -7.08 1.99
C ALA A 303 -5.39 -7.02 0.56
N ALA A 304 -5.89 -8.14 0.03
CA ALA A 304 -6.52 -8.17 -1.30
C ALA A 304 -7.75 -7.25 -1.39
N THR A 305 -8.52 -7.14 -0.31
CA THR A 305 -9.66 -6.22 -0.24
C THR A 305 -9.18 -4.77 -0.22
N ILE A 306 -8.15 -4.45 0.57
CA ILE A 306 -7.52 -3.12 0.61
C ILE A 306 -7.02 -2.71 -0.78
N VAL A 307 -6.29 -3.58 -1.47
CA VAL A 307 -5.82 -3.33 -2.85
C VAL A 307 -6.98 -3.07 -3.81
N TYR A 308 -8.10 -3.78 -3.65
CA TYR A 308 -9.29 -3.53 -4.45
C TYR A 308 -9.96 -2.19 -4.12
N GLU A 309 -10.03 -1.79 -2.84
CA GLU A 309 -10.48 -0.44 -2.45
C GLU A 309 -9.57 0.65 -3.03
N LEU A 310 -8.23 0.47 -2.98
CA LEU A 310 -7.28 1.39 -3.63
C LEU A 310 -7.51 1.51 -5.14
N THR A 311 -7.79 0.41 -5.83
CA THR A 311 -8.15 0.41 -7.25
C THR A 311 -9.39 1.26 -7.54
N ASN A 312 -10.38 1.24 -6.62
CA ASN A 312 -11.58 2.08 -6.73
C ASN A 312 -11.29 3.56 -6.44
N LEU A 313 -10.33 3.88 -5.57
CA LEU A 313 -9.88 5.25 -5.34
C LEU A 313 -9.29 5.86 -6.62
N PHE A 314 -8.42 5.14 -7.32
CA PHE A 314 -7.89 5.59 -8.62
C PHE A 314 -8.99 5.82 -9.66
N ALA A 315 -10.06 5.02 -9.66
CA ALA A 315 -11.18 5.21 -10.58
C ALA A 315 -12.02 6.48 -10.32
N LYS A 316 -11.83 7.10 -9.15
CA LYS A 316 -12.57 8.28 -8.67
C LYS A 316 -11.67 9.50 -8.42
N SER A 317 -10.36 9.38 -8.68
CA SER A 317 -9.37 10.47 -8.57
C SER A 317 -9.51 11.49 -9.70
#